data_03ba195cd6f99876a986ec602dd28627
#
_entry.id   03ba195cd6f99876a986ec602dd28627
#
_cell.length_a   1.000
_cell.length_b   1.000
_cell.length_c   1.000
_cell.angle_alpha   90.00
_cell.angle_beta   90.00
_cell.angle_gamma   90.00
#
_symmetry.space_group_name_H-M   'P 1'
#
loop_
_entity.id
_entity.type
_entity.pdbx_description
1 polymer ?
#
loop_
_entity_poly.entity_id
_entity_poly.type
_entity_poly.pdbx_seq_one_letter_code
_entity_poly.pdbx_strand_id
1 'polypeptide(L)'
;MKTSISEKIAYGMGDVACNVVYALTSGLIVYFYTNVIGVSAGVVGTILLISRVFDGVSDLLIAQLMDKINSRHGKARAWILWMAAPYAISATALFAVPSHAGKMVQAIYIFVTYNLCTTVVYTALNLPYSAMAPLMTNDGDDLAKLNIFRMSMSPVSNMIVTALSLPLINLLGGDQKAWITVTAV
;
A
#
# COMPACT_ATOMS: atom_id res chain seq x y z
N MET A 1 26.18 7.52 14.83
CA MET A 1 26.52 7.99 13.47
C MET A 1 25.40 8.88 13.01
N LYS A 2 25.70 10.05 12.45
CA LYS A 2 24.67 10.92 11.87
C LYS A 2 24.42 10.49 10.43
N THR A 3 23.15 10.37 10.05
CA THR A 3 22.76 10.03 8.67
C THR A 3 22.97 11.23 7.74
N SER A 4 23.40 10.96 6.51
CA SER A 4 23.54 11.97 5.47
C SER A 4 22.16 12.44 4.96
N ILE A 5 22.11 13.59 4.28
CA ILE A 5 20.86 14.08 3.67
C ILE A 5 20.34 13.11 2.61
N SER A 6 21.25 12.51 1.84
CA SER A 6 20.87 11.51 0.83
C SER A 6 20.23 10.25 1.44
N GLU A 7 20.70 9.80 2.59
CA GLU A 7 20.09 8.68 3.31
C GLU A 7 18.69 9.02 3.84
N LYS A 8 18.48 10.26 4.30
CA LYS A 8 17.17 10.76 4.74
C LYS A 8 16.17 10.82 3.59
N ILE A 9 16.60 11.33 2.44
CA ILE A 9 15.78 11.36 1.22
C ILE A 9 15.47 9.94 0.77
N ALA A 10 16.47 9.05 0.70
CA ALA A 10 16.27 7.67 0.29
C ALA A 10 15.30 6.93 1.23
N TYR A 11 15.38 7.18 2.54
CA TYR A 11 14.43 6.66 3.51
C TYR A 11 13.02 7.21 3.26
N GLY A 12 12.86 8.52 3.05
CA GLY A 12 11.56 9.13 2.71
C GLY A 12 10.96 8.60 1.41
N MET A 13 11.78 8.35 0.38
CA MET A 13 11.34 7.74 -0.89
C MET A 13 10.80 6.33 -0.72
N GLY A 14 11.28 5.56 0.25
CA GLY A 14 10.70 4.26 0.60
C GLY A 14 9.24 4.38 1.07
N ASP A 15 8.93 5.40 1.87
CA ASP A 15 7.55 5.67 2.31
C ASP A 15 6.66 6.15 1.14
N VAL A 16 7.22 6.96 0.23
CA VAL A 16 6.54 7.35 -1.01
C VAL A 16 6.13 6.11 -1.80
N ALA A 17 7.02 5.16 -2.02
CA ALA A 17 6.72 3.94 -2.76
C ALA A 17 5.59 3.10 -2.11
N CYS A 18 5.58 2.99 -0.78
CA CYS A 18 4.50 2.32 -0.06
C CYS A 18 3.16 3.08 -0.20
N ASN A 19 3.21 4.40 -0.17
CA ASN A 19 2.03 5.25 -0.14
C ASN A 19 1.42 5.52 -1.52
N VAL A 20 2.12 5.29 -2.62
CA VAL A 20 1.54 5.40 -3.99
C VAL A 20 0.33 4.47 -4.13
N VAL A 21 0.48 3.19 -3.81
CA VAL A 21 -0.64 2.23 -3.86
C VAL A 21 -1.69 2.55 -2.80
N TYR A 22 -1.27 2.97 -1.60
CA TYR A 22 -2.19 3.37 -0.54
C TYR A 22 -3.06 4.57 -0.95
N ALA A 23 -2.51 5.55 -1.68
CA ALA A 23 -3.26 6.69 -2.21
C ALA A 23 -4.38 6.24 -3.17
N LEU A 24 -4.08 5.31 -4.07
CA LEU A 24 -5.07 4.73 -4.99
C LEU A 24 -6.15 3.96 -4.24
N THR A 25 -5.76 3.16 -3.25
CA THR A 25 -6.69 2.33 -2.49
C THR A 25 -7.54 3.12 -1.50
N SER A 26 -7.00 4.12 -0.83
CA SER A 26 -7.75 4.92 0.14
C SER A 26 -8.64 5.98 -0.51
N GLY A 27 -8.15 6.62 -1.60
CA GLY A 27 -8.84 7.73 -2.25
C GLY A 27 -9.81 7.31 -3.36
N LEU A 28 -9.44 6.33 -4.17
CA LEU A 28 -10.12 6.07 -5.43
C LEU A 28 -10.80 4.68 -5.52
N ILE A 29 -10.50 3.75 -4.61
CA ILE A 29 -11.00 2.37 -4.70
C ILE A 29 -12.53 2.29 -4.59
N VAL A 30 -13.14 3.10 -3.73
CA VAL A 30 -14.60 3.13 -3.57
C VAL A 30 -15.24 3.63 -4.86
N TYR A 31 -14.69 4.68 -5.47
CA TYR A 31 -15.15 5.18 -6.76
C TYR A 31 -15.06 4.11 -7.84
N PHE A 32 -13.94 3.41 -7.93
CA PHE A 32 -13.74 2.33 -8.90
C PHE A 32 -14.77 1.20 -8.73
N TYR A 33 -14.94 0.68 -7.51
CA TYR A 33 -15.87 -0.42 -7.29
C TYR A 33 -17.33 -0.04 -7.48
N THR A 34 -17.71 1.20 -7.17
CA THR A 34 -19.09 1.65 -7.30
C THR A 34 -19.44 2.13 -8.71
N ASN A 35 -18.57 2.93 -9.33
CA ASN A 35 -18.89 3.60 -10.61
C ASN A 35 -18.38 2.83 -11.83
N VAL A 36 -17.27 2.12 -11.72
CA VAL A 36 -16.70 1.37 -12.86
C VAL A 36 -17.19 -0.09 -12.86
N ILE A 37 -17.16 -0.76 -11.71
CA ILE A 37 -17.58 -2.16 -11.58
C ILE A 37 -19.09 -2.28 -11.32
N GLY A 38 -19.73 -1.27 -10.70
CA GLY A 38 -21.17 -1.26 -10.44
C GLY A 38 -21.59 -2.07 -9.21
N VAL A 39 -20.68 -2.28 -8.25
CA VAL A 39 -20.99 -2.88 -6.95
C VAL A 39 -21.64 -1.83 -6.05
N SER A 40 -22.69 -2.21 -5.30
CA SER A 40 -23.37 -1.24 -4.43
C SER A 40 -22.44 -0.68 -3.35
N ALA A 41 -22.53 0.63 -3.08
CA ALA A 41 -21.72 1.31 -2.07
C ALA A 41 -21.86 0.69 -0.66
N GLY A 42 -23.04 0.16 -0.34
CA GLY A 42 -23.27 -0.54 0.93
C GLY A 42 -22.43 -1.81 1.08
N VAL A 43 -22.32 -2.62 0.01
CA VAL A 43 -21.46 -3.82 0.00
C VAL A 43 -20.00 -3.44 0.11
N VAL A 44 -19.56 -2.44 -0.67
CA VAL A 44 -18.17 -1.95 -0.59
C VAL A 44 -17.85 -1.42 0.81
N GLY A 45 -18.73 -0.59 1.39
CA GLY A 45 -18.56 -0.07 2.74
C GLY A 45 -18.47 -1.16 3.80
N THR A 46 -19.32 -2.20 3.71
CA THR A 46 -19.27 -3.35 4.62
C THR A 46 -17.93 -4.12 4.48
N ILE A 47 -17.46 -4.34 3.26
CA ILE A 47 -16.17 -4.99 3.01
C ILE A 47 -15.05 -4.19 3.67
N LEU A 48 -15.00 -2.87 3.45
CA LEU A 48 -13.97 -2.01 4.02
C LEU A 48 -14.02 -1.99 5.56
N LEU A 49 -15.22 -1.98 6.15
CA LEU A 49 -15.39 -1.99 7.60
C LEU A 49 -14.90 -3.31 8.22
N ILE A 50 -15.25 -4.45 7.63
CA ILE A 50 -14.78 -5.76 8.10
C ILE A 50 -13.25 -5.85 7.94
N SER A 51 -12.71 -5.35 6.83
CA SER A 51 -11.26 -5.32 6.58
C SER A 51 -10.48 -4.57 7.65
N ARG A 52 -11.05 -3.51 8.24
CA ARG A 52 -10.41 -2.78 9.36
C ARG A 52 -10.19 -3.66 10.60
N VAL A 53 -11.09 -4.61 10.85
CA VAL A 53 -10.91 -5.57 11.95
C VAL A 53 -9.77 -6.55 11.62
N PHE A 54 -9.70 -7.01 10.37
CA PHE A 54 -8.60 -7.87 9.92
C PHE A 54 -7.24 -7.16 9.95
N ASP A 55 -7.18 -5.85 9.67
CA ASP A 55 -5.94 -5.06 9.76
C ASP A 55 -5.31 -5.19 11.15
N GLY A 56 -6.07 -4.97 12.22
CA GLY A 56 -5.56 -5.08 13.59
C GLY A 56 -5.04 -6.48 13.96
N VAL A 57 -5.68 -7.53 13.46
CA VAL A 57 -5.26 -8.91 13.71
C VAL A 57 -3.98 -9.23 12.91
N SER A 58 -3.94 -8.83 11.65
CA SER A 58 -2.78 -9.12 10.79
C SER A 58 -1.53 -8.38 11.22
N ASP A 59 -1.64 -7.16 11.72
CA ASP A 59 -0.51 -6.39 12.24
C ASP A 59 0.22 -7.16 13.35
N LEU A 60 -0.54 -7.76 14.28
CA LEU A 60 0.02 -8.57 15.35
C LEU A 60 0.69 -9.86 14.85
N LEU A 61 0.04 -10.54 13.90
CA LEU A 61 0.57 -11.78 13.33
C LEU A 61 1.85 -11.54 12.52
N ILE A 62 1.87 -10.50 11.69
CA ILE A 62 3.01 -10.15 10.86
C ILE A 62 4.18 -9.68 11.73
N ALA A 63 3.92 -8.89 12.79
CA ALA A 63 4.96 -8.49 13.73
C ALA A 63 5.64 -9.70 14.39
N GLN A 64 4.85 -10.69 14.85
CA GLN A 64 5.39 -11.93 15.43
C GLN A 64 6.17 -12.77 14.40
N LEU A 65 5.71 -12.80 13.14
CA LEU A 65 6.38 -13.53 12.08
C LEU A 65 7.72 -12.87 11.72
N MET A 66 7.74 -11.54 11.66
CA MET A 66 8.94 -10.76 11.37
C MET A 66 10.03 -10.98 12.43
N ASP A 67 9.67 -11.11 13.71
CA ASP A 67 10.62 -11.36 14.79
C ASP A 67 11.32 -12.72 14.69
N LYS A 68 10.64 -13.71 14.13
CA LYS A 68 11.17 -15.07 13.97
C LYS A 68 12.14 -15.23 12.80
N ILE A 69 12.08 -14.35 11.81
CA ILE A 69 12.90 -14.48 10.60
C ILE A 69 14.23 -13.74 10.77
N ASN A 70 15.33 -14.49 10.70
CA ASN A 70 16.70 -13.98 10.66
C ASN A 70 17.25 -14.11 9.23
N SER A 71 17.56 -12.96 8.59
CA SER A 71 18.18 -12.94 7.27
C SER A 71 19.61 -12.38 7.32
N ARG A 72 20.47 -12.86 6.41
CA ARG A 72 21.86 -12.37 6.23
C ARG A 72 21.93 -10.89 5.84
N HIS A 73 20.87 -10.33 5.23
CA HIS A 73 20.78 -8.92 4.80
C HIS A 73 20.14 -8.00 5.85
N GLY A 74 19.96 -8.49 7.09
CA GLY A 74 19.19 -7.81 8.13
C GLY A 74 17.68 -8.12 8.01
N LYS A 75 16.98 -8.09 9.15
CA LYS A 75 15.56 -8.48 9.20
C LYS A 75 14.70 -7.59 8.29
N ALA A 76 14.83 -6.28 8.37
CA ALA A 76 13.95 -5.34 7.68
C ALA A 76 14.17 -5.27 6.16
N ARG A 77 15.42 -5.19 5.70
CA ARG A 77 15.75 -5.02 4.27
C ARG A 77 15.31 -6.20 3.41
N ALA A 78 15.50 -7.43 3.89
CA ALA A 78 15.10 -8.63 3.16
C ALA A 78 13.59 -8.70 2.98
N TRP A 79 12.81 -8.33 4.00
CA TRP A 79 11.35 -8.28 3.94
C TRP A 79 10.85 -7.28 2.90
N ILE A 80 11.39 -6.07 2.89
CA ILE A 80 10.99 -5.03 1.94
C ILE A 80 11.22 -5.50 0.50
N LEU A 81 12.38 -6.09 0.21
CA LEU A 81 12.70 -6.60 -1.13
C LEU A 81 11.76 -7.75 -1.55
N TRP A 82 11.45 -8.67 -0.63
CA TRP A 82 10.58 -9.81 -0.95
C TRP A 82 9.12 -9.41 -1.10
N MET A 83 8.66 -8.41 -0.34
CA MET A 83 7.26 -7.95 -0.37
C MET A 83 6.98 -6.94 -1.48
N ALA A 84 7.99 -6.36 -2.11
CA ALA A 84 7.79 -5.39 -3.20
C ALA A 84 7.05 -6.01 -4.40
N ALA A 85 7.44 -7.20 -4.85
CA ALA A 85 6.78 -7.88 -5.96
C ALA A 85 5.34 -8.34 -5.62
N PRO A 86 5.09 -9.05 -4.49
CA PRO A 86 3.73 -9.33 -4.05
C PRO A 86 2.85 -8.08 -3.91
N TYR A 87 3.43 -6.95 -3.47
CA TYR A 87 2.70 -5.69 -3.33
C TYR A 87 2.23 -5.14 -4.69
N ALA A 88 3.11 -5.07 -5.67
CA ALA A 88 2.77 -4.63 -7.02
C ALA A 88 1.71 -5.55 -7.67
N ILE A 89 1.86 -6.88 -7.52
CA ILE A 89 0.91 -7.86 -8.04
C ILE A 89 -0.45 -7.71 -7.36
N SER A 90 -0.49 -7.62 -6.04
CA SER A 90 -1.75 -7.48 -5.29
C SER A 90 -2.44 -6.14 -5.56
N ALA A 91 -1.68 -5.05 -5.73
CA ALA A 91 -2.20 -3.74 -6.12
C ALA A 91 -2.89 -3.79 -7.50
N THR A 92 -2.28 -4.45 -8.47
CA THR A 92 -2.87 -4.64 -9.80
C THR A 92 -4.11 -5.53 -9.73
N ALA A 93 -4.10 -6.58 -8.91
CA ALA A 93 -5.22 -7.48 -8.72
C ALA A 93 -6.46 -6.79 -8.13
N LEU A 94 -6.30 -5.73 -7.33
CA LEU A 94 -7.42 -4.93 -6.81
C LEU A 94 -8.33 -4.38 -7.91
N PHE A 95 -7.75 -4.01 -9.05
CA PHE A 95 -8.48 -3.43 -10.18
C PHE A 95 -8.87 -4.48 -11.24
N ALA A 96 -8.38 -5.71 -11.12
CA ALA A 96 -8.68 -6.81 -12.04
C ALA A 96 -9.96 -7.58 -11.66
N VAL A 97 -11.01 -6.91 -11.22
CA VAL A 97 -12.29 -7.53 -10.82
C VAL A 97 -12.96 -8.20 -12.02
N PRO A 98 -13.42 -9.46 -11.91
CA PRO A 98 -14.09 -10.16 -13.02
C PRO A 98 -15.47 -9.54 -13.29
N SER A 99 -15.55 -8.63 -14.27
CA SER A 99 -16.77 -7.86 -14.62
C SER A 99 -17.94 -8.74 -15.09
N HIS A 100 -17.66 -9.92 -15.64
CA HIS A 100 -18.68 -10.87 -16.12
C HIS A 100 -19.20 -11.82 -15.03
N ALA A 101 -18.62 -11.81 -13.83
CA ALA A 101 -19.05 -12.68 -12.75
C ALA A 101 -20.27 -12.11 -12.00
N GLY A 102 -21.02 -13.00 -11.35
CA GLY A 102 -22.15 -12.58 -10.50
C GLY A 102 -21.71 -11.66 -9.36
N LYS A 103 -22.60 -10.77 -8.91
CA LYS A 103 -22.33 -9.77 -7.86
C LYS A 103 -21.71 -10.35 -6.59
N MET A 104 -22.10 -11.57 -6.22
CA MET A 104 -21.54 -12.24 -5.03
C MET A 104 -20.07 -12.63 -5.25
N VAL A 105 -19.72 -13.12 -6.44
CA VAL A 105 -18.34 -13.47 -6.79
C VAL A 105 -17.46 -12.21 -6.82
N GLN A 106 -17.99 -11.11 -7.37
CA GLN A 106 -17.31 -9.82 -7.35
C GLN A 106 -17.04 -9.33 -5.92
N ALA A 107 -18.04 -9.41 -5.03
CA ALA A 107 -17.89 -9.01 -3.62
C ALA A 107 -16.83 -9.85 -2.90
N ILE A 108 -16.83 -11.17 -3.08
CA ILE A 108 -15.82 -12.08 -2.52
C ILE A 108 -14.42 -11.76 -3.07
N TYR A 109 -14.31 -11.55 -4.39
CA TYR A 109 -13.04 -11.18 -5.03
C TYR A 109 -12.49 -9.88 -4.47
N ILE A 110 -13.32 -8.84 -4.36
CA ILE A 110 -12.96 -7.55 -3.78
C ILE A 110 -12.49 -7.73 -2.33
N PHE A 111 -13.24 -8.48 -1.53
CA PHE A 111 -12.87 -8.73 -0.14
C PHE A 111 -11.50 -9.41 -0.02
N VAL A 112 -11.28 -10.47 -0.79
CA VAL A 112 -10.01 -11.24 -0.74
C VAL A 112 -8.83 -10.40 -1.24
N THR A 113 -8.96 -9.75 -2.40
CA THR A 113 -7.86 -8.95 -2.98
C THR A 113 -7.57 -7.71 -2.17
N TYR A 114 -8.59 -7.05 -1.62
CA TYR A 114 -8.42 -5.89 -0.75
C TYR A 114 -7.65 -6.25 0.53
N ASN A 115 -8.09 -7.29 1.24
CA ASN A 115 -7.40 -7.72 2.46
C ASN A 115 -5.99 -8.26 2.16
N LEU A 116 -5.79 -8.97 1.04
CA LEU A 116 -4.47 -9.42 0.64
C LEU A 116 -3.52 -8.23 0.43
N CYS A 117 -3.95 -7.22 -0.31
CA CYS A 117 -3.11 -6.06 -0.63
C CYS A 117 -2.89 -5.14 0.57
N THR A 118 -3.98 -4.68 1.22
CA THR A 118 -3.91 -3.63 2.26
C THR A 118 -3.61 -4.20 3.64
N THR A 119 -4.15 -5.37 3.96
CA THR A 119 -4.04 -5.96 5.29
C THR A 119 -2.78 -6.81 5.44
N VAL A 120 -2.50 -7.70 4.47
CA VAL A 120 -1.37 -8.64 4.60
C VAL A 120 -0.09 -8.06 4.01
N VAL A 121 -0.10 -7.74 2.71
CA VAL A 121 1.13 -7.38 1.99
C VAL A 121 1.61 -5.98 2.37
N TYR A 122 0.71 -5.01 2.49
CA TYR A 122 1.08 -3.66 2.93
C TYR A 122 1.66 -3.66 4.34
N THR A 123 1.04 -4.37 5.28
CA THR A 123 1.56 -4.50 6.65
C THR A 123 2.94 -5.18 6.66
N ALA A 124 3.11 -6.26 5.89
CA ALA A 124 4.39 -6.96 5.76
C ALA A 124 5.50 -6.10 5.13
N LEU A 125 5.15 -5.07 4.37
CA LEU A 125 6.08 -4.10 3.81
C LEU A 125 6.35 -2.94 4.77
N ASN A 126 5.29 -2.36 5.36
CA ASN A 126 5.37 -1.11 6.12
C ASN A 126 5.92 -1.30 7.55
N LEU A 127 5.66 -2.43 8.20
CA LEU A 127 6.20 -2.73 9.53
C LEU A 127 7.74 -2.81 9.53
N PRO A 128 8.40 -3.64 8.68
CA PRO A 128 9.85 -3.68 8.61
C PRO A 128 10.46 -2.34 8.17
N TYR A 129 9.78 -1.62 7.28
CA TYR A 129 10.20 -0.30 6.86
C TYR A 129 10.23 0.69 8.04
N SER A 130 9.18 0.74 8.84
CA SER A 130 9.11 1.59 10.04
C SER A 130 10.15 1.21 11.09
N ALA A 131 10.44 -0.07 11.25
CA ALA A 131 11.47 -0.58 12.15
C ALA A 131 12.91 -0.25 11.70
N MET A 132 13.11 0.22 10.46
CA MET A 132 14.43 0.51 9.92
C MET A 132 15.04 1.82 10.45
N ALA A 133 14.20 2.82 10.79
CA ALA A 133 14.69 4.13 11.25
C ALA A 133 15.59 4.05 12.49
N PRO A 134 15.22 3.37 13.59
CA PRO A 134 16.10 3.23 14.75
C PRO A 134 17.35 2.37 14.50
N LEU A 135 17.37 1.59 13.39
CA LEU A 135 18.57 0.84 12.99
C LEU A 135 19.57 1.69 12.19
N MET A 136 19.13 2.82 11.63
CA MET A 136 19.98 3.73 10.85
C MET A 136 20.77 4.70 11.72
N THR A 137 20.23 5.10 12.87
CA THR A 137 20.88 6.04 13.78
C THR A 137 20.51 5.79 15.25
N ASN A 138 21.48 6.01 16.14
CA ASN A 138 21.28 5.98 17.59
C ASN A 138 21.11 7.40 18.18
N ASP A 139 21.18 8.44 17.34
CA ASP A 139 21.01 9.84 17.74
C ASP A 139 19.53 10.22 17.64
N GLY A 140 18.93 10.66 18.74
CA GLY A 140 17.52 11.03 18.82
C GLY A 140 17.13 12.19 17.89
N ASP A 141 18.01 13.19 17.75
CA ASP A 141 17.78 14.34 16.85
C ASP A 141 17.81 13.91 15.37
N ASP A 142 18.68 12.97 15.04
CA ASP A 142 18.81 12.46 13.69
C ASP A 142 17.64 11.53 13.34
N LEU A 143 17.18 10.73 14.29
CA LEU A 143 15.97 9.92 14.17
C LEU A 143 14.72 10.79 13.96
N ALA A 144 14.60 11.89 14.69
CA ALA A 144 13.51 12.85 14.51
C ALA A 144 13.52 13.43 13.09
N LYS A 145 14.72 13.80 12.57
CA LYS A 145 14.86 14.29 11.19
C LYS A 145 14.47 13.24 10.15
N LEU A 146 14.88 11.98 10.30
CA LEU A 146 14.44 10.88 9.42
C LEU A 146 12.91 10.78 9.37
N ASN A 147 12.26 10.83 10.53
CA ASN A 147 10.80 10.79 10.59
C ASN A 147 10.13 12.04 9.98
N ILE A 148 10.73 13.23 10.14
CA ILE A 148 10.23 14.47 9.51
C ILE A 148 10.29 14.34 7.99
N PHE A 149 11.40 13.87 7.41
CA PHE A 149 11.51 13.64 5.97
C PHE A 149 10.45 12.65 5.48
N ARG A 150 10.29 11.52 6.15
CA ARG A 150 9.27 10.51 5.87
C ARG A 150 7.87 11.12 5.89
N MET A 151 7.49 11.76 6.99
CA MET A 151 6.15 12.32 7.20
C MET A 151 5.84 13.53 6.30
N SER A 152 6.85 14.22 5.78
CA SER A 152 6.66 15.33 4.84
C SER A 152 6.52 14.83 3.39
N MET A 153 7.27 13.82 2.99
CA MET A 153 7.27 13.32 1.62
C MET A 153 6.01 12.51 1.28
N SER A 154 5.48 11.75 2.24
CA SER A 154 4.34 10.87 2.05
C SER A 154 3.04 11.61 1.68
N PRO A 155 2.58 12.67 2.38
CA PRO A 155 1.39 13.41 2.00
C PRO A 155 1.52 14.12 0.65
N VAL A 156 2.71 14.63 0.33
CA VAL A 156 2.98 15.25 -0.98
C VAL A 156 2.82 14.24 -2.10
N SER A 157 3.39 13.04 -1.93
CA SER A 157 3.22 11.94 -2.88
C SER A 157 1.75 11.53 -3.04
N ASN A 158 1.02 11.36 -1.93
CA ASN A 158 -0.41 11.05 -1.95
C ASN A 158 -1.22 12.07 -2.74
N MET A 159 -0.94 13.36 -2.54
CA MET A 159 -1.61 14.44 -3.26
C MET A 159 -1.32 14.38 -4.77
N ILE A 160 -0.07 14.18 -5.15
CA ILE A 160 0.36 14.07 -6.55
C ILE A 160 -0.29 12.86 -7.22
N VAL A 161 -0.21 11.69 -6.59
CA VAL A 161 -0.78 10.44 -7.13
C VAL A 161 -2.29 10.57 -7.31
N THR A 162 -3.01 11.05 -6.31
CA THR A 162 -4.47 11.20 -6.38
C THR A 162 -4.86 12.22 -7.45
N ALA A 163 -4.14 13.35 -7.56
CA ALA A 163 -4.43 14.39 -8.54
C ALA A 163 -4.15 13.95 -9.99
N LEU A 164 -3.12 13.14 -10.20
CA LEU A 164 -2.73 12.69 -11.55
C LEU A 164 -3.45 11.42 -12.00
N SER A 165 -3.85 10.55 -11.07
CA SER A 165 -4.43 9.24 -11.42
C SER A 165 -5.72 9.36 -12.21
N LEU A 166 -6.68 10.19 -11.77
CA LEU A 166 -7.96 10.36 -12.47
C LEU A 166 -7.81 10.93 -13.87
N PRO A 167 -7.04 12.02 -14.11
CA PRO A 167 -6.78 12.51 -15.47
C PRO A 167 -6.13 11.45 -16.37
N LEU A 168 -5.14 10.69 -15.86
CA LEU A 168 -4.46 9.64 -16.62
C LEU A 168 -5.43 8.49 -16.98
N ILE A 169 -6.25 8.05 -16.03
CA ILE A 169 -7.26 7.03 -16.27
C ILE A 169 -8.25 7.48 -17.33
N ASN A 170 -8.72 8.74 -17.27
CA ASN A 170 -9.66 9.28 -18.24
C ASN A 170 -9.05 9.42 -19.64
N LEU A 171 -7.78 9.80 -19.75
CA LEU A 171 -7.03 9.83 -21.02
C LEU A 171 -6.90 8.46 -21.66
N LEU A 172 -6.86 7.39 -20.86
CA LEU A 172 -6.78 6.00 -21.30
C LEU A 172 -8.15 5.36 -21.56
N GLY A 173 -9.24 6.13 -21.46
CA GLY A 173 -10.59 5.67 -21.76
C GLY A 173 -11.51 5.45 -20.56
N GLY A 174 -11.02 5.59 -19.32
CA GLY A 174 -11.81 5.46 -18.09
C GLY A 174 -12.27 4.04 -17.74
N ASP A 175 -11.97 3.06 -18.58
CA ASP A 175 -12.38 1.68 -18.43
C ASP A 175 -11.55 0.93 -17.39
N GLN A 176 -12.01 -0.24 -16.96
CA GLN A 176 -11.28 -1.11 -16.05
C GLN A 176 -9.83 -1.38 -16.50
N LYS A 177 -9.59 -1.51 -17.81
CA LYS A 177 -8.25 -1.69 -18.37
C LYS A 177 -7.35 -0.49 -18.12
N ALA A 178 -7.89 0.73 -18.19
CA ALA A 178 -7.16 1.96 -17.88
C ALA A 178 -6.72 1.98 -16.41
N TRP A 179 -7.60 1.58 -15.49
CA TRP A 179 -7.26 1.46 -14.06
C TRP A 179 -6.14 0.45 -13.81
N ILE A 180 -6.22 -0.74 -14.43
CA ILE A 180 -5.17 -1.77 -14.33
C ILE A 180 -3.85 -1.23 -14.86
N THR A 181 -3.87 -0.56 -16.02
CA THR A 181 -2.64 -0.03 -16.66
C THR A 181 -1.99 1.06 -15.79
N VAL A 182 -2.76 2.01 -15.28
CA VAL A 182 -2.23 3.10 -14.42
C VAL A 182 -1.69 2.56 -13.10
N THR A 183 -2.25 1.47 -12.58
CA THR A 183 -1.75 0.87 -11.33
C THR A 183 -0.52 0.00 -11.56
N ALA A 184 -0.33 -0.54 -12.77
CA ALA A 184 0.80 -1.41 -13.11
C ALA A 184 2.08 -0.63 -13.47
N VAL A 185 1.98 0.67 -13.76
CA VAL A 185 3.09 1.59 -14.10
C VAL A 185 3.54 2.38 -12.90
#